data_b7e026fec8b3e961bc6c912bbed32793
#
_entry.id   b7e026fec8b3e961bc6c912bbed32793
#
_cell.length_a   1.000
_cell.length_b   1.000
_cell.length_c   1.000
_cell.angle_alpha   90.00
_cell.angle_beta   90.00
_cell.angle_gamma   90.00
#
_symmetry.space_group_name_H-M   'P 1'
#
loop_
_entity.id
_entity.type
_entity.pdbx_description
1 polymer ?
#
loop_
_entity_poly.entity_id
_entity_poly.type
_entity_poly.pdbx_seq_one_letter_code
_entity_poly.pdbx_strand_id
1 'polypeptide(L)'
;SDEAFDWNDLKGKTIIGGRKGGVPEMTLEYVLKQHGIVPQEDAVVDTSVQFNMMAGAFTGGQGDYVTLFEPTATEVERAGHGYILCSIGEESGEIPYTAYFASQSYMTAHPEVIQSFANAIARAQQWIVDHTDREVAEAIIDQFPDTDIDTLEAVTARHRQIDAWNAGPMMARSALERLETVMTEAGELEKDQW
;
A
#
# COMPACT_ATOMS: atom_id res chain seq x y z
N SER A 1 19.52 -7.21 10.01
CA SER A 1 20.80 -7.79 9.61
C SER A 1 21.48 -6.82 8.66
N ASP A 2 22.83 -6.79 8.64
CA ASP A 2 23.62 -5.95 7.73
C ASP A 2 23.67 -6.50 6.29
N GLU A 3 22.95 -7.58 6.00
CA GLU A 3 22.84 -8.17 4.67
C GLU A 3 21.65 -7.55 3.93
N ALA A 4 21.87 -7.18 2.67
CA ALA A 4 20.81 -6.69 1.80
C ALA A 4 19.75 -7.79 1.61
N PHE A 5 18.46 -7.43 1.67
CA PHE A 5 17.35 -8.34 1.40
C PHE A 5 17.45 -8.91 -0.03
N ASP A 6 17.31 -10.22 -0.16
CA ASP A 6 17.16 -10.93 -1.44
C ASP A 6 15.78 -11.62 -1.47
N TRP A 7 15.06 -11.46 -2.55
CA TRP A 7 13.75 -12.09 -2.73
C TRP A 7 13.80 -13.61 -2.57
N ASN A 8 14.91 -14.25 -2.91
CA ASN A 8 15.09 -15.69 -2.70
C ASN A 8 15.07 -16.12 -1.22
N ASP A 9 15.27 -15.19 -0.27
CA ASP A 9 15.18 -15.45 1.16
C ASP A 9 13.75 -15.80 1.60
N LEU A 10 12.76 -15.46 0.79
CA LEU A 10 11.36 -15.79 1.02
C LEU A 10 11.02 -17.24 0.71
N LYS A 11 11.86 -17.98 -0.01
CA LYS A 11 11.59 -19.38 -0.38
C LYS A 11 11.59 -20.28 0.86
N GLY A 12 10.53 -21.08 0.98
CA GLY A 12 10.26 -21.92 2.13
C GLY A 12 9.76 -21.20 3.37
N LYS A 13 9.41 -19.91 3.24
CA LYS A 13 8.96 -19.03 4.32
C LYS A 13 7.47 -18.79 4.30
N THR A 14 6.95 -18.34 5.43
CA THR A 14 5.54 -17.92 5.57
C THR A 14 5.46 -16.39 5.65
N ILE A 15 4.65 -15.80 4.79
CA ILE A 15 4.38 -14.37 4.71
C ILE A 15 2.93 -14.15 5.12
N ILE A 16 2.68 -13.37 6.17
CA ILE A 16 1.32 -12.92 6.50
C ILE A 16 0.92 -11.86 5.47
N GLY A 17 0.06 -12.25 4.51
CA GLY A 17 -0.23 -11.46 3.30
C GLY A 17 -1.54 -10.65 3.38
N GLY A 18 -2.35 -10.89 4.41
CA GLY A 18 -3.65 -10.26 4.54
C GLY A 18 -4.78 -11.02 3.82
N ARG A 19 -5.94 -10.38 3.69
CA ARG A 19 -7.16 -11.03 3.21
C ARG A 19 -7.04 -11.43 1.74
N LYS A 20 -7.36 -12.69 1.42
CA LYS A 20 -7.44 -13.20 0.04
C LYS A 20 -8.35 -12.34 -0.83
N GLY A 21 -7.88 -12.02 -2.04
CA GLY A 21 -8.58 -11.16 -2.99
C GLY A 21 -8.60 -9.67 -2.61
N GLY A 22 -7.88 -9.27 -1.56
CA GLY A 22 -7.61 -7.86 -1.27
C GLY A 22 -6.48 -7.32 -2.15
N VAL A 23 -6.56 -6.06 -2.55
CA VAL A 23 -5.50 -5.44 -3.39
C VAL A 23 -4.09 -5.63 -2.80
N PRO A 24 -3.85 -5.46 -1.48
CA PRO A 24 -2.52 -5.70 -0.91
C PRO A 24 -2.02 -7.13 -1.09
N GLU A 25 -2.89 -8.10 -0.87
CA GLU A 25 -2.53 -9.53 -1.01
C GLU A 25 -2.28 -9.89 -2.47
N MET A 26 -3.18 -9.49 -3.38
CA MET A 26 -3.00 -9.72 -4.81
C MET A 26 -1.74 -9.05 -5.35
N THR A 27 -1.40 -7.84 -4.86
CA THR A 27 -0.18 -7.13 -5.24
C THR A 27 1.07 -7.85 -4.71
N LEU A 28 1.03 -8.38 -3.48
CA LEU A 28 2.11 -9.21 -2.96
C LEU A 28 2.35 -10.44 -3.84
N GLU A 29 1.29 -11.20 -4.18
CA GLU A 29 1.42 -12.37 -5.05
C GLU A 29 1.96 -12.00 -6.43
N TYR A 30 1.53 -10.87 -6.99
CA TYR A 30 2.05 -10.34 -8.25
C TYR A 30 3.54 -10.05 -8.17
N VAL A 31 3.99 -9.33 -7.14
CA VAL A 31 5.42 -9.01 -6.94
C VAL A 31 6.24 -10.28 -6.73
N LEU A 32 5.78 -11.24 -5.94
CA LEU A 32 6.46 -12.53 -5.76
C LEU A 32 6.69 -13.21 -7.11
N LYS A 33 5.68 -13.27 -7.97
CA LYS A 33 5.77 -13.86 -9.31
C LYS A 33 6.78 -13.11 -10.21
N GLN A 34 6.86 -11.77 -10.14
CA GLN A 34 7.85 -10.98 -10.87
C GLN A 34 9.28 -11.35 -10.45
N HIS A 35 9.49 -11.76 -9.20
CA HIS A 35 10.78 -12.23 -8.68
C HIS A 35 10.98 -13.75 -8.79
N GLY A 36 10.13 -14.45 -9.55
CA GLY A 36 10.24 -15.90 -9.81
C GLY A 36 9.92 -16.75 -8.59
N ILE A 37 9.07 -16.26 -7.70
CA ILE A 37 8.56 -16.98 -6.53
C ILE A 37 7.09 -17.31 -6.78
N VAL A 38 6.73 -18.58 -6.77
CA VAL A 38 5.35 -19.04 -6.95
C VAL A 38 4.65 -19.06 -5.59
N PRO A 39 3.62 -18.20 -5.37
CA PRO A 39 2.85 -18.21 -4.13
C PRO A 39 2.25 -19.59 -3.86
N GLN A 40 2.26 -20.01 -2.60
CA GLN A 40 1.80 -21.31 -2.09
C GLN A 40 2.66 -22.53 -2.51
N GLU A 41 3.63 -22.35 -3.43
CA GLU A 41 4.58 -23.40 -3.80
C GLU A 41 5.98 -23.11 -3.22
N ASP A 42 6.55 -21.96 -3.58
CA ASP A 42 7.88 -21.54 -3.12
C ASP A 42 7.82 -20.81 -1.77
N ALA A 43 6.76 -20.07 -1.50
CA ALA A 43 6.52 -19.37 -0.24
C ALA A 43 5.03 -19.44 0.12
N VAL A 44 4.72 -19.61 1.40
CA VAL A 44 3.34 -19.61 1.88
C VAL A 44 2.88 -18.18 2.09
N VAL A 45 1.83 -17.75 1.38
CA VAL A 45 1.11 -16.50 1.66
C VAL A 45 -0.08 -16.84 2.56
N ASP A 46 0.06 -16.53 3.86
CA ASP A 46 -1.01 -16.76 4.84
C ASP A 46 -2.05 -15.65 4.77
N THR A 47 -3.24 -16.00 4.33
CA THR A 47 -4.38 -15.09 4.19
C THR A 47 -5.42 -15.26 5.31
N SER A 48 -5.13 -16.06 6.33
CA SER A 48 -6.05 -16.38 7.42
C SER A 48 -6.11 -15.30 8.50
N VAL A 49 -5.06 -14.47 8.62
CA VAL A 49 -4.94 -13.43 9.63
C VAL A 49 -5.70 -12.18 9.21
N GLN A 50 -6.61 -11.73 10.07
CA GLN A 50 -7.35 -10.48 9.81
C GLN A 50 -6.41 -9.27 9.83
N PHE A 51 -6.71 -8.27 8.99
CA PHE A 51 -5.88 -7.11 8.76
C PHE A 51 -5.40 -6.41 10.05
N ASN A 52 -6.32 -6.13 10.96
CA ASN A 52 -6.02 -5.48 12.25
C ASN A 52 -5.24 -6.35 13.24
N MET A 53 -5.06 -7.63 12.94
CA MET A 53 -4.32 -8.58 13.79
C MET A 53 -2.93 -8.91 13.24
N MET A 54 -2.60 -8.50 12.00
CA MET A 54 -1.38 -8.93 11.31
C MET A 54 -0.10 -8.53 12.05
N ALA A 55 -0.01 -7.29 12.51
CA ALA A 55 1.14 -6.82 13.29
C ALA A 55 1.30 -7.59 14.61
N GLY A 56 0.20 -7.82 15.33
CA GLY A 56 0.19 -8.60 16.57
C GLY A 56 0.57 -10.07 16.34
N ALA A 57 0.09 -10.69 15.27
CA ALA A 57 0.44 -12.06 14.91
C ALA A 57 1.94 -12.17 14.60
N PHE A 58 2.48 -11.26 13.79
CA PHE A 58 3.89 -11.22 13.45
C PHE A 58 4.79 -11.01 14.68
N THR A 59 4.48 -10.01 15.50
CA THR A 59 5.25 -9.74 16.74
C THR A 59 5.12 -10.85 17.77
N GLY A 60 4.03 -11.64 17.70
CA GLY A 60 3.81 -12.87 18.48
C GLY A 60 4.54 -14.08 17.93
N GLY A 61 5.30 -13.95 16.83
CA GLY A 61 6.10 -15.02 16.23
C GLY A 61 5.34 -15.88 15.21
N GLN A 62 4.20 -15.43 14.70
CA GLN A 62 3.51 -16.08 13.60
C GLN A 62 4.05 -15.56 12.27
N GLY A 63 4.44 -16.48 11.38
CA GLY A 63 5.06 -16.15 10.11
C GLY A 63 6.51 -15.68 10.22
N ASP A 64 7.22 -15.69 9.12
CA ASP A 64 8.60 -15.18 8.99
C ASP A 64 8.61 -13.72 8.52
N TYR A 65 7.61 -13.34 7.71
CA TYR A 65 7.44 -12.02 7.11
C TYR A 65 5.98 -11.58 7.21
N VAL A 66 5.75 -10.29 7.07
CA VAL A 66 4.41 -9.70 7.09
C VAL A 66 4.35 -8.50 6.16
N THR A 67 3.22 -8.29 5.49
CA THR A 67 2.90 -7.03 4.82
C THR A 67 2.10 -6.14 5.75
N LEU A 68 2.53 -4.90 5.93
CA LEU A 68 1.85 -3.93 6.79
C LEU A 68 1.71 -2.58 6.06
N PHE A 69 0.65 -1.87 6.36
CA PHE A 69 0.54 -0.47 6.00
C PHE A 69 1.23 0.43 7.03
N GLU A 70 1.55 1.63 6.59
CA GLU A 70 1.95 2.72 7.48
C GLU A 70 0.72 3.29 8.24
N PRO A 71 0.86 3.75 9.47
CA PRO A 71 2.09 3.87 10.25
C PRO A 71 2.55 2.58 10.95
N THR A 72 1.75 1.51 10.91
CA THR A 72 2.00 0.27 11.68
C THR A 72 3.34 -0.39 11.34
N ALA A 73 3.76 -0.35 10.05
CA ALA A 73 5.07 -0.88 9.65
C ALA A 73 6.22 -0.15 10.38
N THR A 74 6.19 1.18 10.37
CA THR A 74 7.18 2.01 11.09
C THR A 74 7.13 1.79 12.61
N GLU A 75 5.94 1.61 13.20
CA GLU A 75 5.78 1.35 14.63
C GLU A 75 6.39 -0.01 15.02
N VAL A 76 6.18 -1.07 14.25
CA VAL A 76 6.77 -2.40 14.46
C VAL A 76 8.30 -2.34 14.36
N GLU A 77 8.84 -1.61 13.38
CA GLU A 77 10.28 -1.42 13.20
C GLU A 77 10.89 -0.64 14.38
N ARG A 78 10.30 0.47 14.77
CA ARG A 78 10.77 1.30 15.90
C ARG A 78 10.69 0.57 17.24
N ALA A 79 9.71 -0.32 17.41
CA ALA A 79 9.61 -1.19 18.57
C ALA A 79 10.67 -2.31 18.59
N GLY A 80 11.46 -2.45 17.52
CA GLY A 80 12.50 -3.48 17.41
C GLY A 80 11.98 -4.88 17.17
N HIS A 81 10.75 -5.01 16.68
CA HIS A 81 10.11 -6.30 16.41
C HIS A 81 10.35 -6.82 14.98
N GLY A 82 10.92 -5.99 14.10
CA GLY A 82 11.23 -6.34 12.73
C GLY A 82 11.94 -5.22 11.99
N TYR A 83 12.16 -5.43 10.70
CA TYR A 83 12.78 -4.46 9.79
C TYR A 83 11.91 -4.31 8.55
N ILE A 84 11.78 -3.09 8.04
CA ILE A 84 11.15 -2.87 6.74
C ILE A 84 12.18 -3.20 5.67
N LEU A 85 11.87 -4.17 4.82
CA LEU A 85 12.79 -4.71 3.82
C LEU A 85 12.62 -4.04 2.46
N CYS A 86 11.37 -3.85 2.03
CA CYS A 86 11.02 -3.23 0.76
C CYS A 86 9.60 -2.67 0.80
N SER A 87 9.25 -1.86 -0.19
CA SER A 87 7.89 -1.43 -0.46
C SER A 87 7.27 -2.28 -1.57
N ILE A 88 6.19 -3.01 -1.26
CA ILE A 88 5.44 -3.76 -2.26
C ILE A 88 4.85 -2.81 -3.33
N GLY A 89 4.49 -1.58 -2.95
CA GLY A 89 3.99 -0.57 -3.89
C GLY A 89 5.05 -0.06 -4.86
N GLU A 90 6.31 0.05 -4.43
CA GLU A 90 7.44 0.39 -5.30
C GLU A 90 7.73 -0.76 -6.27
N GLU A 91 7.82 -1.98 -5.77
CA GLU A 91 8.12 -3.18 -6.57
C GLU A 91 7.02 -3.50 -7.61
N SER A 92 5.75 -3.26 -7.28
CA SER A 92 4.65 -3.48 -8.23
C SER A 92 4.59 -2.42 -9.33
N GLY A 93 5.21 -1.26 -9.12
CA GLY A 93 4.96 -0.05 -9.88
C GLY A 93 3.60 0.57 -9.55
N GLU A 94 3.28 1.71 -10.17
CA GLU A 94 2.08 2.48 -9.87
C GLU A 94 0.80 1.65 -10.08
N ILE A 95 0.03 1.47 -8.99
CA ILE A 95 -1.26 0.80 -8.93
C ILE A 95 -2.22 1.68 -8.12
N PRO A 96 -3.44 1.99 -8.60
CA PRO A 96 -4.43 2.69 -7.78
C PRO A 96 -4.93 1.76 -6.68
N TYR A 97 -4.84 2.20 -5.41
CA TYR A 97 -5.35 1.44 -4.28
C TYR A 97 -6.69 1.99 -3.78
N THR A 98 -6.75 3.30 -3.54
CA THR A 98 -7.99 3.97 -3.16
C THR A 98 -8.36 5.01 -4.22
N ALA A 99 -9.66 5.10 -4.52
CA ALA A 99 -10.18 6.07 -5.46
C ALA A 99 -11.51 6.64 -4.94
N TYR A 100 -11.75 7.90 -5.27
CA TYR A 100 -13.07 8.50 -5.07
C TYR A 100 -13.93 8.22 -6.28
N PHE A 101 -15.19 7.86 -6.06
CA PHE A 101 -16.16 7.65 -7.13
C PHE A 101 -17.52 8.24 -6.78
N ALA A 102 -18.27 8.59 -7.79
CA ALA A 102 -19.64 9.06 -7.65
C ALA A 102 -20.52 8.44 -8.75
N SER A 103 -21.82 8.33 -8.52
CA SER A 103 -22.72 7.87 -9.56
C SER A 103 -22.76 8.86 -10.73
N GLN A 104 -22.95 8.35 -11.94
CA GLN A 104 -23.04 9.18 -13.13
C GLN A 104 -24.18 10.21 -13.05
N SER A 105 -25.31 9.82 -12.45
CA SER A 105 -26.44 10.73 -12.20
C SER A 105 -26.08 11.88 -11.27
N TYR A 106 -25.31 11.61 -10.19
CA TYR A 106 -24.85 12.65 -9.28
C TYR A 106 -23.85 13.59 -9.97
N MET A 107 -22.87 13.05 -10.71
CA MET A 107 -21.90 13.87 -11.45
C MET A 107 -22.58 14.79 -12.46
N THR A 108 -23.63 14.30 -13.13
CA THR A 108 -24.40 15.10 -14.09
C THR A 108 -25.24 16.19 -13.42
N ALA A 109 -25.81 15.88 -12.26
CA ALA A 109 -26.65 16.83 -11.51
C ALA A 109 -25.86 17.88 -10.73
N HIS A 110 -24.61 17.57 -10.34
CA HIS A 110 -23.78 18.40 -9.45
C HIS A 110 -22.33 18.55 -9.95
N PRO A 111 -22.09 18.95 -11.21
CA PRO A 111 -20.74 19.00 -11.78
C PRO A 111 -19.83 19.98 -11.02
N GLU A 112 -20.38 21.07 -10.46
CA GLU A 112 -19.62 22.04 -9.67
C GLU A 112 -19.11 21.47 -8.35
N VAL A 113 -19.85 20.56 -7.72
CA VAL A 113 -19.43 19.88 -6.49
C VAL A 113 -18.27 18.91 -6.80
N ILE A 114 -18.41 18.11 -7.86
CA ILE A 114 -17.37 17.20 -8.32
C ILE A 114 -16.09 17.95 -8.66
N GLN A 115 -16.21 19.05 -9.43
CA GLN A 115 -15.05 19.86 -9.80
C GLN A 115 -14.39 20.51 -8.57
N SER A 116 -15.18 21.02 -7.64
CA SER A 116 -14.66 21.61 -6.40
C SER A 116 -13.93 20.60 -5.54
N PHE A 117 -14.47 19.39 -5.45
CA PHE A 117 -13.82 18.27 -4.74
C PHE A 117 -12.48 17.90 -5.39
N ALA A 118 -12.47 17.67 -6.71
CA ALA A 118 -11.23 17.35 -7.45
C ALA A 118 -10.18 18.45 -7.30
N ASN A 119 -10.59 19.72 -7.34
CA ASN A 119 -9.71 20.87 -7.13
C ASN A 119 -9.15 20.90 -5.68
N ALA A 120 -9.93 20.48 -4.68
CA ALA A 120 -9.47 20.42 -3.29
C ALA A 120 -8.40 19.32 -3.13
N ILE A 121 -8.60 18.14 -3.70
CA ILE A 121 -7.61 17.06 -3.72
C ILE A 121 -6.33 17.52 -4.44
N ALA A 122 -6.44 18.11 -5.63
CA ALA A 122 -5.28 18.63 -6.37
C ALA A 122 -4.47 19.65 -5.56
N ARG A 123 -5.16 20.56 -4.85
CA ARG A 123 -4.47 21.52 -3.96
C ARG A 123 -3.78 20.86 -2.79
N ALA A 124 -4.40 19.82 -2.19
CA ALA A 124 -3.80 19.08 -1.09
C ALA A 124 -2.55 18.34 -1.55
N GLN A 125 -2.59 17.66 -2.69
CA GLN A 125 -1.44 16.99 -3.28
C GLN A 125 -0.31 17.97 -3.59
N GLN A 126 -0.61 19.12 -4.22
CA GLN A 126 0.41 20.15 -4.46
C GLN A 126 0.97 20.72 -3.15
N TRP A 127 0.14 20.91 -2.14
CA TRP A 127 0.59 21.38 -0.84
C TRP A 127 1.61 20.40 -0.21
N ILE A 128 1.35 19.09 -0.30
CA ILE A 128 2.30 18.05 0.18
C ILE A 128 3.64 18.14 -0.57
N VAL A 129 3.63 18.41 -1.89
CA VAL A 129 4.86 18.57 -2.69
C VAL A 129 5.67 19.78 -2.21
N ASP A 130 4.99 20.87 -1.87
CA ASP A 130 5.61 22.15 -1.51
C ASP A 130 6.06 22.24 -0.03
N HIS A 131 5.74 21.24 0.81
CA HIS A 131 6.02 21.26 2.24
C HIS A 131 6.95 20.11 2.67
N THR A 132 7.61 20.30 3.79
CA THR A 132 8.48 19.30 4.41
C THR A 132 7.69 18.14 4.98
N ASP A 133 8.34 17.00 5.20
CA ASP A 133 7.70 15.83 5.81
C ASP A 133 7.16 16.13 7.20
N ARG A 134 7.87 16.98 7.97
CA ARG A 134 7.41 17.46 9.28
C ARG A 134 6.15 18.29 9.21
N GLU A 135 6.07 19.23 8.29
CA GLU A 135 4.88 20.08 8.12
C GLU A 135 3.67 19.24 7.66
N VAL A 136 3.89 18.24 6.79
CA VAL A 136 2.83 17.31 6.40
C VAL A 136 2.36 16.48 7.59
N ALA A 137 3.30 15.93 8.38
CA ALA A 137 2.97 15.17 9.59
C ALA A 137 2.18 16.04 10.59
N GLU A 138 2.58 17.29 10.83
CA GLU A 138 1.87 18.23 11.68
C GLU A 138 0.44 18.54 11.20
N ALA A 139 0.24 18.59 9.89
CA ALA A 139 -1.08 18.84 9.31
C ALA A 139 -2.06 17.67 9.48
N ILE A 140 -1.58 16.44 9.62
CA ILE A 140 -2.42 15.24 9.70
C ILE A 140 -2.43 14.58 11.09
N ILE A 141 -1.62 15.03 12.05
CA ILE A 141 -1.44 14.38 13.38
C ILE A 141 -2.77 14.13 14.10
N ASP A 142 -3.73 15.04 13.99
CA ASP A 142 -5.04 14.92 14.63
C ASP A 142 -5.88 13.74 14.10
N GLN A 143 -5.50 13.18 12.96
CA GLN A 143 -6.13 11.98 12.36
C GLN A 143 -5.49 10.68 12.87
N PHE A 144 -4.36 10.78 13.57
CA PHE A 144 -3.57 9.65 14.07
C PHE A 144 -3.30 9.80 15.58
N PRO A 145 -4.35 9.72 16.43
CA PRO A 145 -4.24 10.03 17.86
C PRO A 145 -3.31 9.08 18.63
N ASP A 146 -3.05 7.89 18.10
CA ASP A 146 -2.22 6.85 18.73
C ASP A 146 -0.78 6.85 18.21
N THR A 147 -0.44 7.72 17.23
CA THR A 147 0.88 7.75 16.57
C THR A 147 1.60 9.06 16.92
N ASP A 148 2.87 8.98 17.31
CA ASP A 148 3.68 10.17 17.57
C ASP A 148 4.10 10.89 16.28
N ILE A 149 4.41 12.18 16.43
CA ILE A 149 4.72 13.06 15.30
C ILE A 149 6.00 12.64 14.55
N ASP A 150 6.98 12.09 15.24
CA ASP A 150 8.25 11.67 14.62
C ASP A 150 8.02 10.39 13.78
N THR A 151 7.10 9.52 14.21
CA THR A 151 6.64 8.37 13.42
C THR A 151 5.92 8.85 12.17
N LEU A 152 4.98 9.81 12.26
CA LEU A 152 4.30 10.35 11.06
C LEU A 152 5.25 11.06 10.11
N GLU A 153 6.25 11.77 10.60
CA GLU A 153 7.29 12.37 9.75
C GLU A 153 8.06 11.31 8.98
N ALA A 154 8.47 10.22 9.63
CA ALA A 154 9.14 9.09 8.95
C ALA A 154 8.23 8.41 7.91
N VAL A 155 6.95 8.24 8.21
CA VAL A 155 5.93 7.73 7.28
C VAL A 155 5.78 8.64 6.06
N THR A 156 5.69 9.95 6.28
CA THR A 156 5.58 10.93 5.19
C THR A 156 6.81 10.90 4.29
N ALA A 157 8.01 10.86 4.87
CA ALA A 157 9.26 10.74 4.12
C ALA A 157 9.29 9.46 3.28
N ARG A 158 8.87 8.32 3.83
CA ARG A 158 8.82 7.04 3.12
C ARG A 158 7.83 7.06 1.94
N HIS A 159 6.63 7.61 2.14
CA HIS A 159 5.66 7.78 1.06
C HIS A 159 6.20 8.69 -0.06
N ARG A 160 6.97 9.73 0.29
CA ARG A 160 7.62 10.60 -0.70
C ARG A 160 8.70 9.87 -1.50
N GLN A 161 9.50 9.02 -0.83
CA GLN A 161 10.56 8.25 -1.48
C GLN A 161 10.03 7.30 -2.57
N ILE A 162 8.86 6.71 -2.35
CA ILE A 162 8.22 5.77 -3.28
C ILE A 162 7.19 6.45 -4.20
N ASP A 163 7.14 7.78 -4.24
CA ASP A 163 6.20 8.59 -5.03
C ASP A 163 4.71 8.26 -4.76
N ALA A 164 4.39 7.83 -3.52
CA ALA A 164 3.01 7.46 -3.16
C ALA A 164 2.06 8.65 -3.03
N TRP A 165 2.59 9.87 -2.86
CA TRP A 165 1.76 11.08 -2.70
C TRP A 165 1.12 11.57 -3.99
N ASN A 166 1.62 11.15 -5.15
CA ASN A 166 1.17 11.55 -6.47
C ASN A 166 0.94 13.08 -6.64
N ALA A 167 1.49 13.68 -7.67
CA ALA A 167 1.45 15.14 -7.87
C ALA A 167 0.09 15.68 -8.34
N GLY A 168 -0.90 14.82 -8.59
CA GLY A 168 -2.22 15.24 -9.06
C GLY A 168 -3.28 14.12 -8.98
N PRO A 169 -4.58 14.49 -9.09
CA PRO A 169 -5.69 13.57 -8.87
C PRO A 169 -6.00 12.65 -10.07
N MET A 170 -5.24 12.76 -11.15
CA MET A 170 -5.48 11.97 -12.36
C MET A 170 -4.86 10.58 -12.24
N MET A 171 -5.69 9.56 -12.31
CA MET A 171 -5.24 8.18 -12.43
C MET A 171 -4.66 7.94 -13.82
N ALA A 172 -3.43 7.44 -13.89
CA ALA A 172 -2.84 7.02 -15.15
C ALA A 172 -3.54 5.76 -15.67
N ARG A 173 -3.85 5.72 -16.97
CA ARG A 173 -4.47 4.55 -17.59
C ARG A 173 -3.60 3.28 -17.40
N SER A 174 -2.29 3.42 -17.53
CA SER A 174 -1.34 2.33 -17.31
C SER A 174 -1.37 1.77 -15.89
N ALA A 175 -1.65 2.61 -14.90
CA ALA A 175 -1.80 2.18 -13.51
C ALA A 175 -3.08 1.33 -13.32
N LEU A 176 -4.18 1.73 -13.95
CA LEU A 176 -5.42 0.94 -13.95
C LEU A 176 -5.22 -0.40 -14.67
N GLU A 177 -4.63 -0.40 -15.86
CA GLU A 177 -4.33 -1.61 -16.64
C GLU A 177 -3.40 -2.58 -15.86
N ARG A 178 -2.49 -2.04 -15.04
CA ARG A 178 -1.66 -2.86 -14.14
C ARG A 178 -2.49 -3.47 -13.01
N LEU A 179 -3.40 -2.72 -12.40
CA LEU A 179 -4.32 -3.27 -11.40
C LEU A 179 -5.17 -4.40 -11.98
N GLU A 180 -5.71 -4.24 -13.18
CA GLU A 180 -6.47 -5.27 -13.89
C GLU A 180 -5.62 -6.52 -14.14
N THR A 181 -4.34 -6.35 -14.47
CA THR A 181 -3.38 -7.46 -14.60
C THR A 181 -3.18 -8.18 -13.27
N VAL A 182 -2.93 -7.45 -12.18
CA VAL A 182 -2.79 -8.00 -10.82
C VAL A 182 -4.02 -8.80 -10.43
N MET A 183 -5.22 -8.26 -10.63
CA MET A 183 -6.48 -8.93 -10.31
C MET A 183 -6.70 -10.18 -11.17
N THR A 184 -6.34 -10.13 -12.45
CA THR A 184 -6.46 -11.27 -13.38
C THR A 184 -5.49 -12.39 -13.00
N GLU A 185 -4.25 -12.07 -12.66
CA GLU A 185 -3.24 -13.04 -12.23
C GLU A 185 -3.55 -13.68 -10.87
N ALA A 186 -4.31 -12.97 -10.02
CA ALA A 186 -4.84 -13.49 -8.77
C ALA A 186 -6.11 -14.33 -8.93
N GLY A 187 -6.71 -14.35 -10.15
CA GLY A 187 -7.96 -15.06 -10.43
C GLY A 187 -9.22 -14.35 -9.93
N GLU A 188 -9.12 -13.07 -9.57
CA GLU A 188 -10.23 -12.25 -9.04
C GLU A 188 -10.94 -11.44 -10.14
N LEU A 189 -10.40 -11.39 -11.35
CA LEU A 189 -10.97 -10.71 -12.51
C LEU A 189 -10.83 -11.60 -13.76
N GLU A 190 -11.95 -11.85 -14.43
CA GLU A 190 -11.94 -12.55 -15.73
C GLU A 190 -11.59 -11.58 -16.86
N LYS A 191 -10.78 -12.05 -17.84
CA LYS A 191 -10.24 -11.20 -18.93
C LYS A 191 -11.28 -10.52 -19.82
N ASP A 192 -12.51 -11.01 -19.83
CA ASP A 192 -13.62 -10.52 -20.64
C ASP A 192 -14.59 -9.60 -19.86
N GLN A 193 -14.25 -9.24 -18.61
CA GLN A 193 -15.06 -8.36 -17.74
C GLN A 193 -14.61 -6.89 -17.75
N TRP A 194 -13.64 -6.52 -18.62
CA TRP A 194 -13.06 -5.18 -18.65
C TRP A 194 -12.64 -4.72 -20.05
#